data_6e5c853653615af3a96385887f4c2e8c
#
_entry.id   6e5c853653615af3a96385887f4c2e8c
#
_cell.length_a   1.000
_cell.length_b   1.000
_cell.length_c   1.000
_cell.angle_alpha   90.00
_cell.angle_beta   90.00
_cell.angle_gamma   90.00
#
_symmetry.space_group_name_H-M   'P 1'
#
loop_
_entity.id
_entity.type
_entity.pdbx_description
1 polymer ?
#
loop_
_entity_poly.entity_id
_entity_poly.type
_entity_poly.pdbx_seq_one_letter_code
_entity_poly.pdbx_strand_id
1 'polypeptide(L)'
;MLEQKGDSLTLIHITNPTNYILLPIEEAAEESRVRLDIGDAADTDMDIRLAQTKVDYWVPFVLPADAKTVTVRVQKSLGDALCWKEMKLSDTFDPSHTDKFRPVYHHAPLYGWMNNANGLVYEDEEYHLYYQYNPYGSKWGNMHWGHSISKDLMHWEHLAPAIVRDTLGHIFSGSSIVDQENVAGYGTGAILAFYTSASDKNGQIQCLAYS
;
A
#
# COMPACT_ATOMS: atom_id res chain seq x y z
N MET A 1 17.92 -11.42 8.28
CA MET A 1 18.35 -11.51 9.71
C MET A 1 17.49 -10.58 10.52
N LEU A 2 17.02 -11.02 11.69
CA LEU A 2 16.20 -10.21 12.61
C LEU A 2 17.09 -9.70 13.75
N GLU A 3 17.06 -8.40 13.98
CA GLU A 3 17.83 -7.73 15.05
C GLU A 3 16.87 -6.91 15.92
N GLN A 4 16.81 -7.19 17.22
CA GLN A 4 16.06 -6.38 18.18
C GLN A 4 16.97 -5.32 18.79
N LYS A 5 16.57 -4.05 18.72
CA LYS A 5 17.28 -2.90 19.33
C LYS A 5 16.47 -2.32 20.49
N GLY A 6 16.74 -2.86 21.68
CA GLY A 6 15.99 -2.50 22.89
C GLY A 6 14.51 -2.89 22.81
N ASP A 7 13.69 -2.25 23.64
CA ASP A 7 12.27 -2.59 23.79
C ASP A 7 11.33 -1.90 22.79
N SER A 8 11.86 -1.13 21.83
CA SER A 8 11.04 -0.26 20.98
C SER A 8 11.28 -0.41 19.48
N LEU A 9 12.28 -1.19 19.05
CA LEU A 9 12.62 -1.29 17.64
C LEU A 9 13.09 -2.69 17.26
N THR A 10 12.51 -3.24 16.21
CA THR A 10 13.01 -4.46 15.55
C THR A 10 13.41 -4.14 14.12
N LEU A 11 14.59 -4.61 13.71
CA LEU A 11 15.09 -4.50 12.34
C LEU A 11 15.07 -5.87 11.67
N ILE A 12 14.59 -5.92 10.44
CA ILE A 12 14.63 -7.10 9.59
C ILE A 12 15.54 -6.79 8.42
N HIS A 13 16.74 -7.35 8.41
CA HIS A 13 17.70 -7.21 7.32
C HIS A 13 17.50 -8.32 6.30
N ILE A 14 17.19 -7.95 5.08
CA ILE A 14 16.93 -8.86 3.96
C ILE A 14 17.98 -8.60 2.89
N THR A 15 18.66 -9.66 2.48
CA THR A 15 19.64 -9.65 1.39
C THR A 15 19.03 -10.40 0.20
N ASN A 16 19.14 -9.83 -1.01
CA ASN A 16 18.49 -10.31 -2.22
C ASN A 16 16.99 -10.54 -1.96
N PRO A 17 16.22 -9.45 -1.72
CA PRO A 17 14.82 -9.57 -1.37
C PRO A 17 14.02 -10.27 -2.47
N THR A 18 12.99 -11.00 -2.07
CA THR A 18 11.90 -11.44 -2.94
C THR A 18 10.97 -10.27 -3.22
N ASN A 19 9.95 -10.46 -4.06
CA ASN A 19 8.99 -9.40 -4.39
C ASN A 19 8.19 -8.92 -3.15
N TYR A 20 7.99 -9.81 -2.18
CA TYR A 20 7.17 -9.51 -1.00
C TYR A 20 7.78 -10.06 0.29
N ILE A 21 7.50 -9.36 1.37
CA ILE A 21 7.42 -9.96 2.70
C ILE A 21 5.93 -10.11 3.07
N LEU A 22 5.46 -11.33 3.30
CA LEU A 22 4.10 -11.60 3.75
C LEU A 22 4.03 -11.34 5.25
N LEU A 23 3.32 -10.29 5.62
CA LEU A 23 3.15 -9.86 7.00
C LEU A 23 1.90 -10.52 7.59
N PRO A 24 2.02 -11.28 8.69
CA PRO A 24 0.89 -11.86 9.38
C PRO A 24 0.15 -10.80 10.20
N ILE A 25 -1.15 -10.70 10.00
CA ILE A 25 -2.03 -9.69 10.60
C ILE A 25 -2.89 -10.32 11.71
N GLU A 26 -3.03 -9.59 12.81
CA GLU A 26 -4.01 -9.84 13.84
C GLU A 26 -4.87 -8.57 14.03
N GLU A 27 -6.13 -8.61 13.59
CA GLU A 27 -7.04 -7.46 13.56
C GLU A 27 -7.29 -6.79 14.92
N ALA A 28 -7.14 -7.55 15.99
CA ALA A 28 -7.29 -7.07 17.35
C ALA A 28 -5.99 -6.49 17.95
N ALA A 29 -4.85 -6.69 17.28
CA ALA A 29 -3.57 -6.17 17.76
C ALA A 29 -3.49 -4.64 17.63
N GLU A 30 -2.63 -4.04 18.44
CA GLU A 30 -2.27 -2.64 18.29
C GLU A 30 -1.42 -2.42 17.03
N GLU A 31 -1.53 -1.24 16.43
CA GLU A 31 -0.72 -0.85 15.29
C GLU A 31 0.75 -0.69 15.68
N SER A 32 1.61 -1.18 14.81
CA SER A 32 3.05 -0.96 14.84
C SER A 32 3.45 -0.17 13.60
N ARG A 33 4.31 0.83 13.77
CA ARG A 33 4.87 1.57 12.64
C ARG A 33 5.88 0.68 11.92
N VAL A 34 5.61 0.39 10.66
CA VAL A 34 6.47 -0.40 9.76
C VAL A 34 7.03 0.51 8.68
N ARG A 35 8.34 0.58 8.58
CA ARG A 35 9.06 1.40 7.61
C ARG A 35 9.99 0.54 6.78
N LEU A 36 10.01 0.77 5.48
CA LEU A 36 11.02 0.22 4.58
C LEU A 36 12.12 1.26 4.39
N ASP A 37 13.36 0.84 4.58
CA ASP A 37 14.54 1.62 4.23
C ASP A 37 15.27 0.94 3.06
N ILE A 38 15.51 1.71 2.01
CA ILE A 38 16.33 1.32 0.86
C ILE A 38 17.60 2.15 0.90
N GLY A 39 18.72 1.53 1.25
CA GLY A 39 19.94 2.26 1.57
C GLY A 39 19.71 3.13 2.81
N ASP A 40 20.02 4.42 2.71
CA ASP A 40 19.91 5.40 3.82
C ASP A 40 18.59 6.18 3.81
N ALA A 41 17.72 5.96 2.82
CA ALA A 41 16.45 6.66 2.67
C ALA A 41 15.28 5.82 3.20
N ALA A 42 14.37 6.46 3.94
CA ALA A 42 13.08 5.87 4.27
C ALA A 42 12.15 6.06 3.06
N ASP A 43 11.60 4.96 2.56
CA ASP A 43 10.72 4.95 1.39
C ASP A 43 9.24 4.95 1.80
N THR A 44 8.86 4.11 2.76
CA THR A 44 7.47 3.95 3.19
C THR A 44 7.31 4.09 4.70
N ASP A 45 6.10 4.43 5.13
CA ASP A 45 5.77 4.60 6.55
C ASP A 45 4.32 4.14 6.80
N MET A 46 4.14 2.90 7.27
CA MET A 46 2.85 2.23 7.41
C MET A 46 2.54 1.89 8.85
N ASP A 47 1.25 1.92 9.21
CA ASP A 47 0.76 1.48 10.50
C ASP A 47 0.08 0.11 10.32
N ILE A 48 0.67 -0.96 10.86
CA ILE A 48 0.27 -2.35 10.60
C ILE A 48 0.03 -3.10 11.90
N ARG A 49 -1.10 -3.84 11.98
CA ARG A 49 -1.45 -4.71 13.11
C ARG A 49 -0.79 -6.07 12.97
N LEU A 50 0.51 -6.14 13.30
CA LEU A 50 1.27 -7.39 13.22
C LEU A 50 0.79 -8.39 14.28
N ALA A 51 0.70 -9.65 13.89
CA ALA A 51 0.21 -10.74 14.73
C ALA A 51 1.06 -10.93 15.99
N GLN A 52 0.43 -10.85 17.15
CA GLN A 52 1.02 -11.08 18.45
C GLN A 52 0.75 -12.49 18.96
N THR A 53 -0.51 -12.94 18.89
CA THR A 53 -0.99 -14.20 19.48
C THR A 53 -1.60 -15.15 18.46
N LYS A 54 -2.22 -14.62 17.39
CA LYS A 54 -2.85 -15.39 16.31
C LYS A 54 -2.64 -14.70 14.97
N VAL A 55 -2.78 -15.43 13.88
CA VAL A 55 -2.80 -14.86 12.54
C VAL A 55 -4.22 -14.95 12.00
N ASP A 56 -4.81 -13.80 11.68
CA ASP A 56 -6.11 -13.77 11.01
C ASP A 56 -5.94 -13.94 9.49
N TYR A 57 -4.91 -13.31 8.89
CA TYR A 57 -4.52 -13.44 7.47
C TYR A 57 -3.12 -12.86 7.23
N TRP A 58 -2.61 -12.97 5.99
CA TRP A 58 -1.36 -12.35 5.55
C TRP A 58 -1.63 -11.25 4.53
N VAL A 59 -0.80 -10.22 4.55
CA VAL A 59 -0.79 -9.16 3.54
C VAL A 59 0.59 -9.06 2.88
N PRO A 60 0.66 -8.75 1.58
CA PRO A 60 1.93 -8.55 0.91
C PRO A 60 2.46 -7.15 1.20
N PHE A 61 3.65 -7.07 1.74
CA PHE A 61 4.42 -5.83 1.82
C PHE A 61 5.46 -5.87 0.70
N VAL A 62 5.34 -4.94 -0.25
CA VAL A 62 6.16 -4.93 -1.46
C VAL A 62 7.61 -4.59 -1.10
N LEU A 63 8.54 -5.36 -1.63
CA LEU A 63 9.97 -5.13 -1.51
C LEU A 63 10.54 -4.75 -2.89
N PRO A 64 11.54 -3.85 -2.95
CA PRO A 64 12.20 -3.52 -4.22
C PRO A 64 13.07 -4.69 -4.69
N ALA A 65 12.63 -5.38 -5.73
CA ALA A 65 13.29 -6.60 -6.24
C ALA A 65 14.69 -6.34 -6.83
N ASP A 66 15.00 -5.11 -7.22
CA ASP A 66 16.29 -4.66 -7.75
C ASP A 66 17.28 -4.25 -6.65
N ALA A 67 16.83 -4.10 -5.41
CA ALA A 67 17.70 -3.78 -4.29
C ALA A 67 18.53 -4.99 -3.86
N LYS A 68 19.81 -4.79 -3.58
CA LYS A 68 20.67 -5.85 -3.03
C LYS A 68 20.35 -6.15 -1.57
N THR A 69 19.97 -5.12 -0.82
CA THR A 69 19.64 -5.20 0.60
C THR A 69 18.53 -4.20 0.92
N VAL A 70 17.63 -4.61 1.79
CA VAL A 70 16.59 -3.75 2.36
C VAL A 70 16.53 -3.96 3.87
N THR A 71 16.12 -2.93 4.59
CA THR A 71 15.85 -3.03 6.03
C THR A 71 14.40 -2.65 6.30
N VAL A 72 13.65 -3.57 6.88
CA VAL A 72 12.31 -3.27 7.40
C VAL A 72 12.44 -2.95 8.88
N ARG A 73 12.01 -1.75 9.26
CA ARG A 73 11.97 -1.28 10.65
C ARG A 73 10.56 -1.45 11.20
N VAL A 74 10.44 -2.11 12.33
CA VAL A 74 9.18 -2.20 13.06
C VAL A 74 9.35 -1.46 14.38
N GLN A 75 8.68 -0.32 14.53
CA GLN A 75 8.63 0.41 15.79
C GLN A 75 7.60 -0.24 16.72
N LYS A 76 7.92 -0.41 17.93
CA LYS A 76 7.52 -1.28 19.02
C LYS A 76 8.27 -2.61 18.98
N SER A 77 8.87 -2.96 20.10
CA SER A 77 9.29 -4.33 20.33
C SER A 77 8.03 -5.14 20.63
N LEU A 78 7.80 -6.15 19.81
CA LEU A 78 6.71 -7.09 20.03
C LEU A 78 7.19 -8.34 20.78
N GLY A 79 8.42 -8.30 21.36
CA GLY A 79 9.00 -9.42 22.10
C GLY A 79 8.97 -10.72 21.31
N ASP A 80 8.37 -11.76 21.89
CA ASP A 80 8.20 -13.09 21.28
C ASP A 80 6.93 -13.19 20.40
N ALA A 81 6.42 -12.07 19.87
CA ALA A 81 5.20 -12.05 19.05
C ALA A 81 5.23 -13.06 17.91
N LEU A 82 4.07 -13.61 17.62
CA LEU A 82 3.89 -14.64 16.60
C LEU A 82 4.33 -14.18 15.20
N CYS A 83 4.21 -12.89 14.91
CA CYS A 83 4.58 -12.33 13.61
C CYS A 83 6.03 -12.66 13.20
N TRP A 84 6.97 -12.75 14.14
CA TRP A 84 8.36 -13.06 13.83
C TRP A 84 8.58 -14.50 13.34
N LYS A 85 7.69 -15.42 13.71
CA LYS A 85 7.73 -16.84 13.31
C LYS A 85 6.95 -17.08 12.02
N GLU A 86 5.89 -16.28 11.80
CA GLU A 86 4.93 -16.47 10.71
C GLU A 86 5.19 -15.57 9.47
N MET A 87 6.09 -14.60 9.59
CA MET A 87 6.52 -13.76 8.49
C MET A 87 7.27 -14.57 7.44
N LYS A 88 6.97 -14.35 6.15
CA LYS A 88 7.53 -15.14 5.03
C LYS A 88 8.00 -14.24 3.90
N LEU A 89 9.15 -14.55 3.33
CA LEU A 89 9.58 -13.98 2.04
C LEU A 89 8.95 -14.79 0.91
N SER A 90 8.41 -14.12 -0.10
CA SER A 90 7.74 -14.75 -1.24
C SER A 90 7.86 -13.91 -2.51
N ASP A 91 7.99 -14.58 -3.65
CA ASP A 91 7.91 -13.92 -4.96
C ASP A 91 6.48 -13.78 -5.47
N THR A 92 5.53 -14.44 -4.82
CA THR A 92 4.12 -14.44 -5.20
C THR A 92 3.22 -14.19 -4.00
N PHE A 93 2.07 -13.57 -4.28
CA PHE A 93 0.96 -13.47 -3.35
C PHE A 93 -0.32 -13.85 -4.10
N ASP A 94 -1.10 -14.75 -3.54
CA ASP A 94 -2.39 -15.15 -4.09
C ASP A 94 -3.51 -14.40 -3.33
N PRO A 95 -4.14 -13.39 -3.94
CA PRO A 95 -5.25 -12.64 -3.35
C PRO A 95 -6.61 -13.33 -3.52
N SER A 96 -6.67 -14.52 -4.09
CA SER A 96 -7.92 -15.22 -4.35
C SER A 96 -8.58 -15.71 -3.06
N HIS A 97 -9.36 -14.84 -2.44
CA HIS A 97 -10.19 -15.17 -1.29
C HIS A 97 -11.65 -15.34 -1.71
N THR A 98 -12.26 -16.40 -1.25
CA THR A 98 -13.70 -16.64 -1.39
C THR A 98 -14.43 -16.33 -0.08
N ASP A 99 -14.24 -15.11 0.42
CA ASP A 99 -14.90 -14.70 1.65
C ASP A 99 -16.41 -14.58 1.47
N LYS A 100 -17.14 -14.99 2.47
CA LYS A 100 -18.61 -14.98 2.51
C LYS A 100 -19.22 -13.64 2.15
N PHE A 101 -18.53 -12.53 2.47
CA PHE A 101 -19.03 -11.17 2.28
C PHE A 101 -18.42 -10.46 1.08
N ARG A 102 -17.59 -11.15 0.26
CA ARG A 102 -17.05 -10.56 -0.95
C ARG A 102 -18.17 -10.21 -1.92
N PRO A 103 -18.23 -8.96 -2.44
CA PRO A 103 -19.22 -8.57 -3.45
C PRO A 103 -19.11 -9.44 -4.71
N VAL A 104 -20.27 -9.76 -5.29
CA VAL A 104 -20.32 -10.57 -6.53
C VAL A 104 -20.23 -9.69 -7.78
N TYR A 105 -20.80 -8.47 -7.74
CA TYR A 105 -20.88 -7.57 -8.91
C TYR A 105 -20.43 -6.12 -8.62
N HIS A 106 -20.32 -5.72 -7.36
CA HIS A 106 -19.71 -4.43 -7.05
C HIS A 106 -18.19 -4.51 -7.16
N HIS A 107 -17.56 -3.44 -7.64
CA HIS A 107 -16.10 -3.33 -7.60
C HIS A 107 -15.61 -3.46 -6.15
N ALA A 108 -14.57 -4.26 -5.96
CA ALA A 108 -13.86 -4.41 -4.71
C ALA A 108 -12.40 -4.75 -5.00
N PRO A 109 -11.44 -4.28 -4.21
CA PRO A 109 -10.04 -4.65 -4.40
C PRO A 109 -9.85 -6.16 -4.18
N LEU A 110 -8.76 -6.71 -4.69
CA LEU A 110 -8.46 -8.14 -4.52
C LEU A 110 -8.30 -8.52 -3.04
N TYR A 111 -7.77 -7.62 -2.23
CA TYR A 111 -7.58 -7.74 -0.78
C TYR A 111 -7.52 -6.36 -0.15
N GLY A 112 -7.49 -6.29 1.19
CA GLY A 112 -7.42 -5.04 1.93
C GLY A 112 -8.76 -4.33 2.06
N TRP A 113 -8.72 -3.06 2.42
CA TRP A 113 -9.89 -2.23 2.69
C TRP A 113 -10.01 -1.11 1.65
N MET A 114 -11.21 -0.87 1.19
CA MET A 114 -11.54 0.17 0.20
C MET A 114 -12.54 1.16 0.78
N ASN A 115 -12.37 2.44 0.40
CA ASN A 115 -13.35 3.49 0.63
C ASN A 115 -13.74 4.14 -0.71
N ASN A 116 -14.01 5.43 -0.72
CA ASN A 116 -14.56 6.15 -1.87
C ASN A 116 -13.66 6.10 -3.11
N ALA A 117 -14.30 6.02 -4.26
CA ALA A 117 -13.68 6.26 -5.56
C ALA A 117 -13.25 7.73 -5.69
N ASN A 118 -12.17 7.97 -6.43
CA ASN A 118 -11.66 9.31 -6.73
C ASN A 118 -10.81 9.28 -8.02
N GLY A 119 -10.43 10.43 -8.53
CA GLY A 119 -9.54 10.54 -9.68
C GLY A 119 -9.99 9.85 -10.96
N LEU A 120 -11.29 9.73 -11.21
CA LEU A 120 -11.84 9.00 -12.36
C LEU A 120 -11.46 9.69 -13.67
N VAL A 121 -10.88 8.95 -14.61
CA VAL A 121 -10.55 9.43 -15.95
C VAL A 121 -10.84 8.35 -17.01
N TYR A 122 -11.01 8.78 -18.24
CA TYR A 122 -11.08 7.93 -19.43
C TYR A 122 -9.96 8.33 -20.36
N GLU A 123 -9.06 7.40 -20.66
CA GLU A 123 -7.90 7.61 -21.54
C GLU A 123 -7.56 6.30 -22.23
N ASP A 124 -7.06 6.38 -23.46
CA ASP A 124 -6.66 5.22 -24.29
C ASP A 124 -7.70 4.10 -24.34
N GLU A 125 -9.00 4.48 -24.48
CA GLU A 125 -10.14 3.56 -24.53
C GLU A 125 -10.38 2.77 -23.23
N GLU A 126 -9.83 3.22 -22.10
CA GLU A 126 -9.98 2.59 -20.80
C GLU A 126 -10.51 3.57 -19.75
N TYR A 127 -11.38 3.08 -18.87
CA TYR A 127 -11.85 3.78 -17.68
C TYR A 127 -10.88 3.48 -16.55
N HIS A 128 -10.25 4.50 -16.01
CA HIS A 128 -9.41 4.39 -14.81
C HIS A 128 -10.25 4.70 -13.58
N LEU A 129 -10.28 3.78 -12.64
CA LEU A 129 -10.90 3.91 -11.33
C LEU A 129 -9.79 3.92 -10.28
N TYR A 130 -9.60 5.07 -9.63
CA TYR A 130 -8.78 5.13 -8.42
C TYR A 130 -9.70 5.15 -7.19
N TYR A 131 -9.20 4.68 -6.07
CA TYR A 131 -9.97 4.59 -4.84
C TYR A 131 -9.08 4.65 -3.61
N GLN A 132 -9.64 5.13 -2.49
CA GLN A 132 -8.96 5.08 -1.21
C GLN A 132 -8.75 3.63 -0.78
N TYR A 133 -7.52 3.27 -0.47
CA TYR A 133 -7.13 1.89 -0.31
C TYR A 133 -6.16 1.69 0.86
N ASN A 134 -6.45 0.71 1.71
CA ASN A 134 -5.51 0.19 2.71
C ASN A 134 -5.17 -1.27 2.39
N PRO A 135 -3.99 -1.57 1.84
CA PRO A 135 -3.58 -2.95 1.54
C PRO A 135 -3.17 -3.76 2.78
N TYR A 136 -3.02 -3.13 3.95
CA TYR A 136 -2.40 -3.75 5.13
C TYR A 136 -3.39 -4.08 6.24
N GLY A 137 -4.67 -4.05 5.97
CA GLY A 137 -5.68 -4.35 6.96
C GLY A 137 -7.11 -4.26 6.42
N SER A 138 -8.08 -4.58 7.27
CA SER A 138 -9.52 -4.55 6.96
C SER A 138 -10.21 -3.27 7.46
N LYS A 139 -9.45 -2.26 7.88
CA LYS A 139 -9.95 -1.01 8.46
C LYS A 139 -9.36 0.20 7.76
N TRP A 140 -9.95 1.35 8.02
CA TRP A 140 -9.38 2.62 7.60
C TRP A 140 -7.95 2.79 8.13
N GLY A 141 -7.04 3.22 7.30
CA GLY A 141 -5.62 3.42 7.60
C GLY A 141 -4.78 3.40 6.32
N ASN A 142 -3.51 3.76 6.41
CA ASN A 142 -2.53 3.62 5.32
C ASN A 142 -3.05 4.04 3.93
N MET A 143 -3.75 5.16 3.82
CA MET A 143 -4.41 5.53 2.57
C MET A 143 -3.44 5.63 1.40
N HIS A 144 -3.73 4.83 0.38
CA HIS A 144 -3.17 4.82 -0.96
C HIS A 144 -4.25 5.21 -1.96
N TRP A 145 -3.88 5.46 -3.18
CA TRP A 145 -4.80 5.33 -4.32
C TRP A 145 -4.63 3.94 -4.92
N GLY A 146 -5.58 3.04 -4.64
CA GLY A 146 -5.74 1.80 -5.39
C GLY A 146 -6.12 2.12 -6.83
N HIS A 147 -5.87 1.19 -7.77
CA HIS A 147 -6.08 1.42 -9.19
C HIS A 147 -6.69 0.20 -9.85
N SER A 148 -7.72 0.43 -10.64
CA SER A 148 -8.31 -0.57 -11.54
C SER A 148 -8.67 0.07 -12.87
N ILE A 149 -8.61 -0.71 -13.95
CA ILE A 149 -8.99 -0.29 -15.30
C ILE A 149 -10.11 -1.16 -15.85
N SER A 150 -10.92 -0.59 -16.75
CA SER A 150 -12.01 -1.30 -17.43
C SER A 150 -12.32 -0.69 -18.79
N LYS A 151 -12.69 -1.53 -19.75
CA LYS A 151 -13.19 -1.09 -21.07
C LYS A 151 -14.72 -0.94 -21.13
N ASP A 152 -15.42 -1.50 -20.16
CA ASP A 152 -16.90 -1.61 -20.21
C ASP A 152 -17.59 -1.23 -18.88
N LEU A 153 -16.83 -0.83 -17.84
CA LEU A 153 -17.29 -0.51 -16.49
C LEU A 153 -17.90 -1.71 -15.73
N MET A 154 -17.81 -2.90 -16.28
CA MET A 154 -18.34 -4.13 -15.70
C MET A 154 -17.23 -5.10 -15.30
N HIS A 155 -16.23 -5.23 -16.16
CA HIS A 155 -15.07 -6.10 -15.93
C HIS A 155 -13.85 -5.24 -15.63
N TRP A 156 -13.28 -5.44 -14.46
CA TRP A 156 -12.18 -4.65 -13.93
C TRP A 156 -10.90 -5.46 -13.82
N GLU A 157 -9.84 -4.92 -14.36
CA GLU A 157 -8.47 -5.38 -14.11
C GLU A 157 -7.88 -4.58 -12.94
N HIS A 158 -7.33 -5.26 -11.95
CA HIS A 158 -6.69 -4.65 -10.79
C HIS A 158 -5.21 -4.44 -11.05
N LEU A 159 -4.74 -3.23 -10.88
CA LEU A 159 -3.35 -2.84 -11.02
C LEU A 159 -2.69 -2.59 -9.66
N ALA A 160 -1.39 -2.37 -9.66
CA ALA A 160 -0.69 -1.88 -8.49
C ALA A 160 -1.28 -0.52 -8.04
N PRO A 161 -1.23 -0.16 -6.76
CA PRO A 161 -1.63 1.16 -6.30
C PRO A 161 -0.91 2.26 -7.11
N ALA A 162 -1.68 3.23 -7.62
CA ALA A 162 -1.15 4.31 -8.42
C ALA A 162 -0.33 5.32 -7.59
N ILE A 163 -0.76 5.60 -6.36
CA ILE A 163 -0.04 6.46 -5.43
C ILE A 163 0.03 5.75 -4.09
N VAL A 164 1.24 5.48 -3.65
CA VAL A 164 1.52 4.76 -2.40
C VAL A 164 1.75 5.77 -1.28
N ARG A 165 1.22 5.50 -0.08
CA ARG A 165 1.55 6.26 1.13
C ARG A 165 3.06 6.28 1.33
N ASP A 166 3.59 7.43 1.57
CA ASP A 166 5.00 7.69 1.82
C ASP A 166 5.24 8.36 3.18
N THR A 167 6.42 8.94 3.37
CA THR A 167 6.80 9.66 4.58
C THR A 167 6.15 11.05 4.73
N LEU A 168 5.51 11.57 3.67
CA LEU A 168 4.71 12.80 3.75
C LEU A 168 3.38 12.56 4.46
N GLY A 169 2.77 11.40 4.23
CA GLY A 169 1.53 11.05 4.90
C GLY A 169 0.60 10.14 4.08
N HIS A 170 -0.65 10.07 4.53
CA HIS A 170 -1.73 9.39 3.84
C HIS A 170 -2.05 10.07 2.51
N ILE A 171 -2.37 9.29 1.51
CA ILE A 171 -2.81 9.79 0.19
C ILE A 171 -4.33 9.90 0.22
N PHE A 172 -4.85 11.09 0.54
CA PHE A 172 -6.28 11.35 0.59
C PHE A 172 -6.86 11.58 -0.79
N SER A 173 -8.18 11.62 -0.85
CA SER A 173 -8.94 11.75 -2.09
C SER A 173 -8.59 13.01 -2.86
N GLY A 174 -8.84 12.95 -4.15
CA GLY A 174 -8.60 14.04 -5.07
C GLY A 174 -9.27 13.81 -6.42
N SER A 175 -8.74 14.43 -7.45
CA SER A 175 -9.23 14.34 -8.80
C SER A 175 -8.08 14.14 -9.79
N SER A 176 -8.40 13.64 -10.98
CA SER A 176 -7.43 13.50 -12.06
C SER A 176 -7.95 14.16 -13.34
N ILE A 177 -7.03 14.51 -14.20
CA ILE A 177 -7.29 15.03 -15.56
C ILE A 177 -6.23 14.50 -16.50
N VAL A 178 -6.61 14.26 -17.75
CA VAL A 178 -5.67 13.95 -18.81
C VAL A 178 -5.17 15.24 -19.45
N ASP A 179 -3.87 15.44 -19.51
CA ASP A 179 -3.22 16.61 -20.13
C ASP A 179 -2.99 16.35 -21.62
N GLN A 180 -4.06 16.45 -22.42
CA GLN A 180 -4.04 16.16 -23.86
C GLN A 180 -3.09 17.06 -24.64
N GLU A 181 -2.89 18.29 -24.20
CA GLU A 181 -2.08 19.30 -24.89
C GLU A 181 -0.70 19.50 -24.27
N ASN A 182 -0.35 18.72 -23.25
CA ASN A 182 0.89 18.86 -22.49
C ASN A 182 1.11 20.27 -21.91
N VAL A 183 0.02 20.86 -21.41
CA VAL A 183 0.05 22.21 -20.79
C VAL A 183 0.90 22.24 -19.51
N ALA A 184 0.87 21.15 -18.75
CA ALA A 184 1.65 21.01 -17.53
C ALA A 184 3.11 20.64 -17.78
N GLY A 185 3.47 20.19 -18.99
CA GLY A 185 4.85 19.87 -19.37
C GLY A 185 5.34 18.48 -18.95
N TYR A 186 4.43 17.57 -18.53
CA TYR A 186 4.78 16.21 -18.11
C TYR A 186 4.64 15.16 -19.22
N GLY A 187 4.09 15.54 -20.37
CA GLY A 187 3.89 14.68 -21.54
C GLY A 187 2.45 14.79 -22.05
N THR A 188 2.30 14.64 -23.38
CA THR A 188 0.96 14.60 -24.01
C THR A 188 0.24 13.34 -23.55
N GLY A 189 -0.99 13.49 -23.05
CA GLY A 189 -1.79 12.38 -22.54
C GLY A 189 -1.43 11.97 -21.09
N ALA A 190 -0.52 12.69 -20.43
CA ALA A 190 -0.20 12.41 -19.02
C ALA A 190 -1.44 12.55 -18.13
N ILE A 191 -1.69 11.58 -17.27
CA ILE A 191 -2.72 11.69 -16.24
C ILE A 191 -2.13 12.48 -15.07
N LEU A 192 -2.71 13.64 -14.79
CA LEU A 192 -2.33 14.50 -13.66
C LEU A 192 -3.28 14.22 -12.50
N ALA A 193 -2.77 13.72 -11.39
CA ALA A 193 -3.53 13.42 -10.19
C ALA A 193 -3.27 14.49 -9.12
N PHE A 194 -4.29 15.26 -8.77
CA PHE A 194 -4.26 16.24 -7.68
C PHE A 194 -4.83 15.60 -6.43
N TYR A 195 -4.04 15.46 -5.39
CA TYR A 195 -4.43 14.79 -4.16
C TYR A 195 -3.96 15.56 -2.92
N THR A 196 -4.51 15.18 -1.77
CA THR A 196 -4.07 15.72 -0.48
C THR A 196 -3.19 14.70 0.23
N SER A 197 -1.94 15.05 0.50
CA SER A 197 -1.13 14.32 1.48
C SER A 197 -1.47 14.80 2.89
N ALA A 198 -1.71 13.86 3.82
CA ALA A 198 -2.15 14.16 5.18
C ALA A 198 -1.32 13.43 6.24
N SER A 199 -0.76 14.18 7.19
CA SER A 199 -0.05 13.63 8.34
C SER A 199 -0.15 14.56 9.55
N ASP A 200 0.06 14.02 10.75
CA ASP A 200 0.11 14.81 11.98
C ASP A 200 1.24 15.84 11.97
N LYS A 201 2.34 15.53 11.28
CA LYS A 201 3.52 16.39 11.21
C LYS A 201 3.33 17.58 10.28
N ASN A 202 2.74 17.35 9.11
CA ASN A 202 2.69 18.35 8.03
C ASN A 202 1.28 18.93 7.81
N GLY A 203 0.27 18.42 8.53
CA GLY A 203 -1.13 18.75 8.26
C GLY A 203 -1.59 18.17 6.93
N GLN A 204 -2.40 18.93 6.20
CA GLN A 204 -2.89 18.57 4.88
C GLN A 204 -2.24 19.46 3.82
N ILE A 205 -1.62 18.85 2.82
CA ILE A 205 -0.87 19.53 1.75
C ILE A 205 -1.41 19.07 0.41
N GLN A 206 -1.65 20.02 -0.52
CA GLN A 206 -1.98 19.66 -1.90
C GLN A 206 -0.74 19.17 -2.64
N CYS A 207 -0.89 18.05 -3.32
CA CYS A 207 0.15 17.40 -4.08
C CYS A 207 -0.31 17.10 -5.51
N LEU A 208 0.65 16.94 -6.40
CA LEU A 208 0.48 16.50 -7.77
C LEU A 208 1.34 15.27 -8.02
N ALA A 209 0.73 14.23 -8.57
CA ALA A 209 1.41 13.11 -9.21
C ALA A 209 1.07 13.08 -10.70
N TYR A 210 1.90 12.45 -11.51
CA TYR A 210 1.65 12.29 -12.94
C TYR A 210 2.16 10.92 -13.43
N SER A 211 1.58 10.43 -14.51
CA SER A 211 1.98 9.18 -15.17
C SER A 211 2.83 9.45 -16.41
#